data_d9a93f32bd1b95dac7337748bf5d49c5
#
_entry.id   d9a93f32bd1b95dac7337748bf5d49c5
#
_cell.length_a   1.000
_cell.length_b   1.000
_cell.length_c   1.000
_cell.angle_alpha   90.00
_cell.angle_beta   90.00
_cell.angle_gamma   90.00
#
_symmetry.space_group_name_H-M   'P 1'
#
loop_
_entity.id
_entity.type
_entity.pdbx_description
1 polymer ?
#
loop_
_entity_poly.entity_id
_entity_poly.type
_entity_poly.pdbx_seq_one_letter_code
_entity_poly.pdbx_strand_id
1 'polypeptide(L)'
;MSEHATEPSRRAFVFSAALFGTALATGIFNPSFAHAVTAAEKQAEADAVREQLVSLQADLEMCADKYYGALEERDAAHAAMEAEQVKIDEATLRINEIQERLGDRARNMYRTGPTGFLDFVLGSSSFEEFTTNWDLLDTINEEDAALVEETKQLRAQLEESRAEYERQEQIAAEKAAEAELAKNQAEARVAEATELMNQLDEEARILLEEEQAAAAAAAAAAAAAEAAAQAAAD
;
A
#
# COMPACT_ATOMS: atom_id res chain seq x y z
N MET A 1 9.08 -15.65 -14.00
CA MET A 1 7.77 -16.32 -13.75
C MET A 1 7.18 -15.57 -12.58
N SER A 2 6.33 -14.61 -12.90
CA SER A 2 5.71 -13.72 -11.90
C SER A 2 4.42 -14.39 -11.42
N GLU A 3 4.41 -14.89 -10.19
CA GLU A 3 3.17 -15.24 -9.51
C GLU A 3 2.46 -13.96 -9.14
N HIS A 4 1.45 -13.61 -9.94
CA HIS A 4 0.44 -12.65 -9.52
C HIS A 4 -0.38 -13.30 -8.41
N ALA A 5 -0.05 -13.01 -7.15
CA ALA A 5 -0.93 -13.24 -6.04
C ALA A 5 -2.18 -12.37 -6.28
N THR A 6 -3.29 -13.01 -6.64
CA THR A 6 -4.60 -12.38 -6.77
C THR A 6 -5.03 -11.91 -5.39
N GLU A 7 -4.91 -10.60 -5.12
CA GLU A 7 -5.40 -10.00 -3.88
C GLU A 7 -6.93 -10.20 -3.76
N PRO A 8 -7.44 -10.66 -2.61
CA PRO A 8 -8.86 -10.84 -2.41
C PRO A 8 -9.55 -9.48 -2.43
N SER A 9 -10.50 -9.29 -3.36
CA SER A 9 -11.27 -8.05 -3.45
C SER A 9 -12.07 -7.81 -2.16
N ARG A 10 -12.30 -6.53 -1.81
CA ARG A 10 -13.14 -6.11 -0.67
C ARG A 10 -14.46 -6.91 -0.56
N ARG A 11 -15.02 -7.32 -1.71
CA ARG A 11 -16.23 -8.16 -1.78
C ARG A 11 -16.01 -9.59 -1.30
N ALA A 12 -14.81 -10.16 -1.42
CA ALA A 12 -14.53 -11.52 -0.98
C ALA A 12 -14.41 -11.63 0.55
N PHE A 13 -13.94 -10.58 1.23
CA PHE A 13 -13.83 -10.56 2.69
C PHE A 13 -15.22 -10.45 3.37
N VAL A 14 -16.13 -9.67 2.79
CA VAL A 14 -17.53 -9.55 3.27
C VAL A 14 -18.30 -10.85 3.04
N PHE A 15 -18.01 -11.59 1.96
CA PHE A 15 -18.63 -12.89 1.70
C PHE A 15 -18.17 -14.02 2.65
N SER A 16 -17.00 -13.92 3.25
CA SER A 16 -16.56 -14.91 4.26
C SER A 16 -17.31 -14.79 5.58
N ALA A 17 -17.85 -13.62 5.90
CA ALA A 17 -18.73 -13.42 7.06
C ALA A 17 -20.16 -14.00 6.85
N ALA A 18 -20.54 -14.24 5.59
CA ALA A 18 -21.87 -14.82 5.26
C ALA A 18 -21.91 -16.35 5.29
N LEU A 19 -20.80 -17.04 5.63
CA LEU A 19 -20.72 -18.49 5.72
C LEU A 19 -21.16 -19.07 7.08
N PHE A 20 -21.91 -18.31 7.88
CA PHE A 20 -22.56 -18.85 9.09
C PHE A 20 -23.83 -19.66 8.83
N GLY A 21 -24.15 -19.96 7.62
CA GLY A 21 -25.41 -20.62 7.24
C GLY A 21 -25.26 -21.99 6.63
N THR A 22 -24.49 -22.94 7.16
CA THR A 22 -24.71 -24.39 6.91
C THR A 22 -23.79 -25.26 7.76
N ALA A 23 -24.13 -25.51 9.00
CA ALA A 23 -23.67 -26.71 9.70
C ALA A 23 -24.86 -27.64 9.85
N LEU A 24 -24.90 -28.64 8.98
CA LEU A 24 -25.89 -29.68 8.95
C LEU A 24 -25.91 -30.50 10.24
N ALA A 25 -27.10 -30.60 10.81
CA ALA A 25 -27.48 -31.50 11.88
C ALA A 25 -27.18 -32.96 11.59
N THR A 26 -26.44 -33.62 12.47
CA THR A 26 -26.63 -35.06 12.70
C THR A 26 -26.93 -35.26 14.18
N GLY A 27 -28.19 -35.55 14.44
CA GLY A 27 -28.73 -35.72 15.78
C GLY A 27 -28.16 -36.93 16.50
N ILE A 28 -27.98 -36.77 17.82
CA ILE A 28 -28.06 -37.84 18.77
C ILE A 28 -28.99 -37.38 19.90
N PHE A 29 -30.20 -37.87 19.91
CA PHE A 29 -31.16 -37.68 20.99
C PHE A 29 -30.65 -38.36 22.26
N ASN A 30 -30.45 -37.55 23.32
CA ASN A 30 -30.34 -38.05 24.67
C ASN A 30 -31.33 -37.31 25.56
N PRO A 31 -32.42 -37.96 26.03
CA PRO A 31 -33.41 -37.28 26.88
C PRO A 31 -32.92 -37.31 28.34
N SER A 32 -32.24 -36.27 28.80
CA SER A 32 -31.98 -36.06 30.21
C SER A 32 -32.63 -34.80 30.71
N PHE A 33 -33.72 -34.99 31.46
CA PHE A 33 -34.36 -34.07 32.41
C PHE A 33 -34.37 -32.57 32.01
N ALA A 34 -35.36 -32.24 31.21
CA ALA A 34 -35.72 -30.87 30.87
C ALA A 34 -36.22 -30.12 32.13
N HIS A 35 -35.44 -29.19 32.61
CA HIS A 35 -36.04 -27.93 33.07
C HIS A 35 -36.68 -27.36 31.81
N ALA A 36 -38.01 -27.21 31.82
CA ALA A 36 -38.74 -26.60 30.72
C ALA A 36 -38.37 -25.11 30.70
N VAL A 37 -37.27 -24.81 30.00
CA VAL A 37 -36.91 -23.44 29.61
C VAL A 37 -38.10 -22.95 28.78
N THR A 38 -38.72 -21.83 29.18
CA THR A 38 -39.88 -21.32 28.47
C THR A 38 -39.47 -20.78 27.10
N ALA A 39 -40.37 -20.81 26.12
CA ALA A 39 -40.09 -20.21 24.81
C ALA A 39 -39.61 -18.75 24.94
N ALA A 40 -40.10 -18.04 25.95
CA ALA A 40 -39.70 -16.66 26.25
C ALA A 40 -38.25 -16.55 26.73
N GLU A 41 -37.74 -17.54 27.50
CA GLU A 41 -36.33 -17.55 27.92
C GLU A 41 -35.39 -17.85 26.75
N LYS A 42 -35.76 -18.77 25.85
CA LYS A 42 -35.01 -19.07 24.63
C LYS A 42 -34.99 -17.89 23.64
N GLN A 43 -36.13 -17.19 23.56
CA GLN A 43 -36.21 -15.96 22.77
C GLN A 43 -35.26 -14.87 23.34
N ALA A 44 -35.25 -14.70 24.67
CA ALA A 44 -34.35 -13.73 25.31
C ALA A 44 -32.89 -14.08 25.17
N GLU A 45 -32.53 -15.38 25.17
CA GLU A 45 -31.19 -15.87 24.89
C GLU A 45 -30.77 -15.55 23.45
N ALA A 46 -31.62 -15.85 22.47
CA ALA A 46 -31.38 -15.56 21.05
C ALA A 46 -31.24 -14.04 20.81
N ASP A 47 -32.08 -13.23 21.46
CA ASP A 47 -32.02 -11.77 21.37
C ASP A 47 -30.73 -11.20 21.92
N ALA A 48 -30.25 -11.70 23.07
CA ALA A 48 -28.99 -11.28 23.68
C ALA A 48 -27.78 -11.61 22.80
N VAL A 49 -27.75 -12.81 22.22
CA VAL A 49 -26.66 -13.20 21.29
C VAL A 49 -26.74 -12.41 19.99
N ARG A 50 -27.93 -12.11 19.48
CA ARG A 50 -28.08 -11.24 18.32
C ARG A 50 -27.47 -9.86 18.54
N GLU A 51 -27.71 -9.24 19.68
CA GLU A 51 -27.14 -7.93 20.02
C GLU A 51 -25.60 -8.00 20.05
N GLN A 52 -25.04 -9.06 20.62
CA GLN A 52 -23.60 -9.29 20.63
C GLN A 52 -23.04 -9.53 19.21
N LEU A 53 -23.72 -10.31 18.38
CA LEU A 53 -23.32 -10.55 16.99
C LEU A 53 -23.34 -9.29 16.14
N VAL A 54 -24.34 -8.41 16.34
CA VAL A 54 -24.38 -7.09 15.67
C VAL A 54 -23.20 -6.23 16.08
N SER A 55 -22.82 -6.22 17.37
CA SER A 55 -21.64 -5.51 17.84
C SER A 55 -20.34 -6.08 17.24
N LEU A 56 -20.22 -7.42 17.22
CA LEU A 56 -19.06 -8.09 16.62
C LEU A 56 -18.96 -7.87 15.12
N GLN A 57 -20.10 -7.79 14.42
CA GLN A 57 -20.13 -7.45 13.00
C GLN A 57 -19.62 -6.03 12.75
N ALA A 58 -20.04 -5.04 13.56
CA ALA A 58 -19.55 -3.68 13.45
C ALA A 58 -18.02 -3.59 13.72
N ASP A 59 -17.54 -4.33 14.72
CA ASP A 59 -16.11 -4.44 14.99
C ASP A 59 -15.35 -5.07 13.81
N LEU A 60 -15.92 -6.10 13.19
CA LEU A 60 -15.33 -6.76 12.02
C LEU A 60 -15.25 -5.83 10.81
N GLU A 61 -16.30 -5.06 10.54
CA GLU A 61 -16.31 -4.03 9.49
C GLU A 61 -15.22 -2.99 9.74
N MET A 62 -15.07 -2.53 10.98
CA MET A 62 -14.01 -1.59 11.38
C MET A 62 -12.61 -2.18 11.20
N CYS A 63 -12.40 -3.47 11.52
CA CYS A 63 -11.13 -4.15 11.27
C CYS A 63 -10.86 -4.30 9.77
N ALA A 64 -11.88 -4.59 8.97
CA ALA A 64 -11.76 -4.68 7.52
C ALA A 64 -11.38 -3.33 6.89
N ASP A 65 -12.00 -2.24 7.31
CA ASP A 65 -11.67 -0.90 6.85
C ASP A 65 -10.22 -0.51 7.18
N LYS A 66 -9.77 -0.81 8.40
CA LYS A 66 -8.37 -0.59 8.80
C LYS A 66 -7.40 -1.43 7.97
N TYR A 67 -7.72 -2.69 7.74
CA TYR A 67 -6.91 -3.59 6.93
C TYR A 67 -6.73 -3.07 5.50
N TYR A 68 -7.84 -2.74 4.83
CA TYR A 68 -7.78 -2.26 3.45
C TYR A 68 -7.16 -0.86 3.35
N GLY A 69 -7.43 0.03 4.31
CA GLY A 69 -6.79 1.34 4.39
C GLY A 69 -5.27 1.22 4.55
N ALA A 70 -4.81 0.34 5.44
CA ALA A 70 -3.38 0.11 5.64
C ALA A 70 -2.71 -0.51 4.39
N LEU A 71 -3.39 -1.41 3.66
CA LEU A 71 -2.88 -1.94 2.40
C LEU A 71 -2.76 -0.85 1.32
N GLU A 72 -3.76 0.02 1.20
CA GLU A 72 -3.74 1.12 0.23
C GLU A 72 -2.58 2.10 0.52
N GLU A 73 -2.37 2.46 1.79
CA GLU A 73 -1.26 3.32 2.19
C GLU A 73 0.10 2.64 1.98
N ARG A 74 0.22 1.34 2.27
CA ARG A 74 1.43 0.55 1.96
C ARG A 74 1.74 0.56 0.47
N ASP A 75 0.75 0.34 -0.37
CA ASP A 75 0.93 0.28 -1.82
C ASP A 75 1.28 1.66 -2.39
N ALA A 76 0.70 2.73 -1.83
CA ALA A 76 1.09 4.10 -2.15
C ALA A 76 2.55 4.39 -1.77
N ALA A 77 3.00 3.93 -0.60
CA ALA A 77 4.39 4.06 -0.17
C ALA A 77 5.35 3.29 -1.09
N HIS A 78 5.00 2.08 -1.51
CA HIS A 78 5.79 1.32 -2.49
C HIS A 78 5.89 2.04 -3.84
N ALA A 79 4.79 2.60 -4.34
CA ALA A 79 4.82 3.38 -5.57
C ALA A 79 5.69 4.64 -5.45
N ALA A 80 5.68 5.29 -4.29
CA ALA A 80 6.57 6.41 -4.00
C ALA A 80 8.05 5.98 -3.96
N MET A 81 8.36 4.83 -3.35
CA MET A 81 9.71 4.26 -3.36
C MET A 81 10.21 3.98 -4.79
N GLU A 82 9.37 3.40 -5.64
CA GLU A 82 9.72 3.16 -7.05
C GLU A 82 10.02 4.47 -7.79
N ALA A 83 9.21 5.52 -7.54
CA ALA A 83 9.43 6.83 -8.14
C ALA A 83 10.74 7.48 -7.66
N GLU A 84 11.08 7.38 -6.37
CA GLU A 84 12.35 7.88 -5.85
C GLU A 84 13.54 7.06 -6.36
N GLN A 85 13.40 5.73 -6.53
CA GLN A 85 14.45 4.90 -7.10
C GLN A 85 14.82 5.33 -8.53
N VAL A 86 13.83 5.69 -9.35
CA VAL A 86 14.08 6.23 -10.72
C VAL A 86 14.91 7.51 -10.65
N LYS A 87 14.57 8.44 -9.75
CA LYS A 87 15.33 9.70 -9.57
C LYS A 87 16.77 9.44 -9.11
N ILE A 88 16.94 8.49 -8.18
CA ILE A 88 18.27 8.06 -7.69
C ILE A 88 19.11 7.52 -8.84
N ASP A 89 18.54 6.66 -9.68
CA ASP A 89 19.23 6.04 -10.79
C ASP A 89 19.61 7.08 -11.86
N GLU A 90 18.69 7.97 -12.23
CA GLU A 90 18.93 9.07 -13.18
C GLU A 90 20.02 10.02 -12.68
N ALA A 91 19.93 10.48 -11.42
CA ALA A 91 20.93 11.36 -10.84
C ALA A 91 22.30 10.67 -10.76
N THR A 92 22.35 9.40 -10.40
CA THR A 92 23.58 8.61 -10.33
C THR A 92 24.22 8.45 -11.71
N LEU A 93 23.42 8.11 -12.73
CA LEU A 93 23.89 8.00 -14.10
C LEU A 93 24.49 9.34 -14.57
N ARG A 94 23.77 10.43 -14.35
CA ARG A 94 24.23 11.77 -14.79
C ARG A 94 25.48 12.23 -14.07
N ILE A 95 25.61 11.97 -12.78
CA ILE A 95 26.83 12.26 -12.00
C ILE A 95 28.02 11.48 -12.60
N ASN A 96 27.83 10.20 -12.93
CA ASN A 96 28.89 9.39 -13.50
C ASN A 96 29.34 9.91 -14.88
N GLU A 97 28.42 10.29 -15.76
CA GLU A 97 28.71 10.90 -17.05
C GLU A 97 29.54 12.19 -16.90
N ILE A 98 29.13 13.07 -15.99
CA ILE A 98 29.88 14.32 -15.73
C ILE A 98 31.26 14.03 -15.16
N GLN A 99 31.37 13.09 -14.22
CA GLN A 99 32.67 12.70 -13.65
C GLN A 99 33.60 12.11 -14.69
N GLU A 100 33.10 11.28 -15.61
CA GLU A 100 33.89 10.74 -16.72
C GLU A 100 34.42 11.86 -17.62
N ARG A 101 33.53 12.78 -18.04
CA ARG A 101 33.89 13.94 -18.88
C ARG A 101 34.95 14.83 -18.22
N LEU A 102 34.73 15.22 -16.96
CA LEU A 102 35.68 16.03 -16.21
C LEU A 102 37.01 15.28 -15.95
N GLY A 103 36.92 13.96 -15.68
CA GLY A 103 38.07 13.10 -15.48
C GLY A 103 38.93 12.95 -16.73
N ASP A 104 38.30 12.79 -17.90
CA ASP A 104 39.03 12.74 -19.19
C ASP A 104 39.74 14.07 -19.47
N ARG A 105 39.07 15.17 -19.18
CA ARG A 105 39.67 16.49 -19.34
C ARG A 105 40.86 16.69 -18.39
N ALA A 106 40.72 16.35 -17.12
CA ALA A 106 41.80 16.43 -16.14
C ALA A 106 43.02 15.56 -16.56
N ARG A 107 42.76 14.35 -17.09
CA ARG A 107 43.81 13.46 -17.62
C ARG A 107 44.51 14.10 -18.81
N ASN A 108 43.75 14.70 -19.72
CA ASN A 108 44.33 15.39 -20.89
C ASN A 108 45.16 16.60 -20.46
N MET A 109 44.69 17.42 -19.56
CA MET A 109 45.43 18.55 -18.99
C MET A 109 46.74 18.10 -18.30
N TYR A 110 46.68 17.00 -17.53
CA TYR A 110 47.87 16.44 -16.89
C TYR A 110 48.89 15.94 -17.91
N ARG A 111 48.48 15.26 -19.00
CA ARG A 111 49.35 14.72 -20.05
C ARG A 111 49.99 15.81 -20.88
N THR A 112 49.26 16.88 -21.16
CA THR A 112 49.75 18.00 -21.99
C THR A 112 50.61 18.96 -21.18
N GLY A 113 50.48 18.92 -19.85
CA GLY A 113 51.20 19.78 -18.93
C GLY A 113 50.70 21.25 -18.96
N PRO A 114 51.12 22.07 -17.98
CA PRO A 114 50.72 23.48 -17.92
C PRO A 114 51.24 24.33 -19.12
N THR A 115 52.27 23.86 -19.81
CA THR A 115 52.81 24.51 -21.01
C THR A 115 51.96 24.29 -22.25
N GLY A 116 51.27 23.15 -22.40
CA GLY A 116 50.41 22.88 -23.56
C GLY A 116 49.25 23.85 -23.73
N PHE A 117 48.71 24.36 -22.61
CA PHE A 117 47.72 25.41 -22.62
C PHE A 117 48.32 26.78 -23.10
N LEU A 118 49.48 27.15 -22.55
CA LEU A 118 50.18 28.37 -22.95
C LEU A 118 50.66 28.27 -24.41
N ASP A 119 51.15 27.10 -24.83
CA ASP A 119 51.55 26.85 -26.22
C ASP A 119 50.40 27.01 -27.20
N PHE A 120 49.16 26.55 -26.82
CA PHE A 120 47.97 26.70 -27.65
C PHE A 120 47.56 28.14 -27.85
N VAL A 121 47.61 28.95 -26.78
CA VAL A 121 47.19 30.37 -26.84
C VAL A 121 48.30 31.25 -27.37
N LEU A 122 49.56 31.07 -26.90
CA LEU A 122 50.69 31.90 -27.29
C LEU A 122 51.33 31.45 -28.61
N GLY A 123 51.05 30.21 -29.07
CA GLY A 123 51.48 29.70 -30.36
C GLY A 123 50.66 30.22 -31.56
N SER A 124 49.66 31.05 -31.32
CA SER A 124 48.82 31.63 -32.35
C SER A 124 49.65 32.48 -33.33
N SER A 125 49.40 32.27 -34.62
CA SER A 125 50.12 32.97 -35.71
C SER A 125 49.64 34.39 -35.98
N SER A 126 48.45 34.75 -35.44
CA SER A 126 47.80 36.07 -35.57
C SER A 126 47.06 36.45 -34.29
N PHE A 127 46.78 37.75 -34.14
CA PHE A 127 45.95 38.26 -33.04
C PHE A 127 44.53 37.76 -33.11
N GLU A 128 44.01 37.56 -34.28
CA GLU A 128 42.65 36.99 -34.48
C GLU A 128 42.59 35.56 -34.03
N GLU A 129 43.59 34.75 -34.34
CA GLU A 129 43.72 33.36 -33.86
C GLU A 129 43.89 33.32 -32.33
N PHE A 130 44.66 34.22 -31.77
CA PHE A 130 44.85 34.37 -30.32
C PHE A 130 43.51 34.62 -29.63
N THR A 131 42.72 35.60 -30.09
CA THR A 131 41.42 35.92 -29.49
C THR A 131 40.45 34.74 -29.61
N THR A 132 40.42 34.06 -30.75
CA THR A 132 39.59 32.88 -30.94
C THR A 132 39.95 31.74 -29.99
N ASN A 133 41.26 31.49 -29.82
CA ASN A 133 41.73 30.46 -28.90
C ASN A 133 41.46 30.80 -27.44
N TRP A 134 41.55 32.07 -27.09
CA TRP A 134 41.20 32.60 -25.76
C TRP A 134 39.73 32.41 -25.47
N ASP A 135 38.84 32.86 -26.37
CA ASP A 135 37.39 32.72 -26.23
C ASP A 135 36.94 31.23 -26.12
N LEU A 136 37.59 30.36 -26.88
CA LEU A 136 37.35 28.91 -26.80
C LEU A 136 37.71 28.36 -25.41
N LEU A 137 38.82 28.81 -24.83
CA LEU A 137 39.24 28.37 -23.49
C LEU A 137 38.34 28.89 -22.41
N ASP A 138 37.85 30.12 -22.52
CA ASP A 138 36.93 30.75 -21.59
C ASP A 138 35.61 30.00 -21.60
N THR A 139 35.08 29.75 -22.80
CA THR A 139 33.86 28.92 -22.98
C THR A 139 34.00 27.53 -22.35
N ILE A 140 35.14 26.85 -22.55
CA ILE A 140 35.35 25.52 -21.99
C ILE A 140 35.43 25.56 -20.44
N ASN A 141 36.04 26.61 -19.86
CA ASN A 141 36.11 26.79 -18.39
C ASN A 141 34.72 27.06 -17.80
N GLU A 142 33.90 27.86 -18.48
CA GLU A 142 32.52 28.10 -18.08
C GLU A 142 31.68 26.82 -18.12
N GLU A 143 31.82 26.00 -19.18
CA GLU A 143 31.16 24.71 -19.27
C GLU A 143 31.56 23.76 -18.14
N ASP A 144 32.85 23.68 -17.80
CA ASP A 144 33.34 22.85 -16.70
C ASP A 144 32.81 23.33 -15.34
N ALA A 145 32.79 24.65 -15.13
CA ALA A 145 32.22 25.23 -13.90
C ALA A 145 30.73 24.91 -13.79
N ALA A 146 29.99 24.97 -14.90
CA ALA A 146 28.58 24.58 -14.95
C ALA A 146 28.37 23.08 -14.62
N LEU A 147 29.21 22.18 -15.16
CA LEU A 147 29.17 20.76 -14.85
C LEU A 147 29.48 20.47 -13.37
N VAL A 148 30.41 21.20 -12.77
CA VAL A 148 30.69 21.07 -11.32
C VAL A 148 29.48 21.50 -10.49
N GLU A 149 28.83 22.62 -10.88
CA GLU A 149 27.64 23.09 -10.18
C GLU A 149 26.46 22.13 -10.36
N GLU A 150 26.24 21.62 -11.58
CA GLU A 150 25.25 20.56 -11.86
C GLU A 150 25.51 19.34 -10.97
N THR A 151 26.76 18.92 -10.82
CA THR A 151 27.10 17.76 -9.95
C THR A 151 26.75 18.01 -8.49
N LYS A 152 26.94 19.24 -7.97
CA LYS A 152 26.57 19.58 -6.60
C LYS A 152 25.04 19.52 -6.41
N GLN A 153 24.29 20.05 -7.37
CA GLN A 153 22.82 20.01 -7.36
C GLN A 153 22.30 18.57 -7.42
N LEU A 154 22.85 17.76 -8.33
CA LEU A 154 22.49 16.34 -8.45
C LEU A 154 22.80 15.55 -7.18
N ARG A 155 23.93 15.83 -6.50
CA ARG A 155 24.24 15.20 -5.22
C ARG A 155 23.26 15.58 -4.12
N ALA A 156 22.85 16.85 -4.05
CA ALA A 156 21.83 17.29 -3.09
C ALA A 156 20.48 16.61 -3.37
N GLN A 157 20.06 16.53 -4.63
CA GLN A 157 18.86 15.81 -5.05
C GLN A 157 18.93 14.33 -4.71
N LEU A 158 20.09 13.70 -4.94
CA LEU A 158 20.32 12.29 -4.61
C LEU A 158 20.18 12.01 -3.11
N GLU A 159 20.72 12.89 -2.27
CA GLU A 159 20.58 12.78 -0.81
C GLU A 159 19.12 12.96 -0.39
N GLU A 160 18.38 13.91 -0.97
CA GLU A 160 16.97 14.13 -0.71
C GLU A 160 16.12 12.93 -1.13
N SER A 161 16.33 12.41 -2.36
CA SER A 161 15.60 11.24 -2.84
C SER A 161 15.88 9.98 -2.04
N ARG A 162 17.12 9.78 -1.57
CA ARG A 162 17.46 8.67 -0.66
C ARG A 162 16.76 8.78 0.68
N ALA A 163 16.73 9.98 1.27
CA ALA A 163 16.04 10.21 2.52
C ALA A 163 14.52 10.01 2.39
N GLU A 164 13.94 10.39 1.24
CA GLU A 164 12.53 10.14 0.95
C GLU A 164 12.25 8.65 0.76
N TYR A 165 13.09 7.93 0.01
CA TYR A 165 12.99 6.49 -0.17
C TYR A 165 12.98 5.75 1.20
N GLU A 166 13.94 6.06 2.08
CA GLU A 166 14.01 5.47 3.42
C GLU A 166 12.77 5.79 4.27
N ARG A 167 12.21 6.99 4.12
CA ARG A 167 10.96 7.38 4.80
C ARG A 167 9.78 6.55 4.31
N GLN A 168 9.65 6.38 3.00
CA GLN A 168 8.58 5.59 2.40
C GLN A 168 8.73 4.09 2.74
N GLU A 169 9.95 3.58 2.84
CA GLU A 169 10.21 2.21 3.30
C GLU A 169 9.69 2.00 4.75
N GLN A 170 9.93 2.97 5.63
CA GLN A 170 9.42 2.92 7.00
C GLN A 170 7.89 2.96 7.04
N ILE A 171 7.27 3.83 6.25
CA ILE A 171 5.79 3.90 6.13
C ILE A 171 5.24 2.56 5.61
N ALA A 172 5.83 1.99 4.57
CA ALA A 172 5.39 0.71 4.02
C ALA A 172 5.48 -0.43 5.06
N ALA A 173 6.56 -0.47 5.85
CA ALA A 173 6.74 -1.46 6.91
C ALA A 173 5.73 -1.27 8.05
N GLU A 174 5.48 -0.03 8.48
CA GLU A 174 4.48 0.31 9.50
C GLU A 174 3.07 -0.10 9.05
N LYS A 175 2.70 0.23 7.81
CA LYS A 175 1.39 -0.09 7.26
C LYS A 175 1.20 -1.58 7.02
N ALA A 176 2.24 -2.32 6.66
CA ALA A 176 2.19 -3.78 6.60
C ALA A 176 1.90 -4.39 7.99
N ALA A 177 2.55 -3.89 9.05
CA ALA A 177 2.30 -4.35 10.42
C ALA A 177 0.89 -3.98 10.91
N GLU A 178 0.39 -2.79 10.57
CA GLU A 178 -0.97 -2.36 10.89
C GLU A 178 -2.01 -3.24 10.20
N ALA A 179 -1.82 -3.57 8.93
CA ALA A 179 -2.68 -4.48 8.18
C ALA A 179 -2.71 -5.88 8.82
N GLU A 180 -1.56 -6.41 9.21
CA GLU A 180 -1.50 -7.72 9.86
C GLU A 180 -2.21 -7.72 11.22
N LEU A 181 -2.04 -6.64 12.01
CA LEU A 181 -2.75 -6.48 13.27
C LEU A 181 -4.27 -6.43 13.07
N ALA A 182 -4.75 -5.66 12.11
CA ALA A 182 -6.16 -5.56 11.78
C ALA A 182 -6.75 -6.89 11.32
N LYS A 183 -5.99 -7.65 10.51
CA LYS A 183 -6.35 -9.02 10.11
C LYS A 183 -6.49 -9.94 11.31
N ASN A 184 -5.52 -9.96 12.21
CA ASN A 184 -5.55 -10.82 13.40
C ASN A 184 -6.71 -10.46 14.32
N GLN A 185 -7.04 -9.17 14.45
CA GLN A 185 -8.21 -8.72 15.19
C GLN A 185 -9.51 -9.19 14.54
N ALA A 186 -9.63 -9.11 13.22
CA ALA A 186 -10.79 -9.61 12.49
C ALA A 186 -10.96 -11.14 12.69
N GLU A 187 -9.90 -11.91 12.60
CA GLU A 187 -9.91 -13.36 12.83
C GLU A 187 -10.36 -13.69 14.27
N ALA A 188 -9.90 -12.93 15.26
CA ALA A 188 -10.33 -13.07 16.65
C ALA A 188 -11.83 -12.78 16.83
N ARG A 189 -12.38 -11.74 16.16
CA ARG A 189 -13.82 -11.44 16.20
C ARG A 189 -14.67 -12.54 15.54
N VAL A 190 -14.19 -13.11 14.44
CA VAL A 190 -14.85 -14.25 13.81
C VAL A 190 -14.87 -15.48 14.73
N ALA A 191 -13.76 -15.76 15.42
CA ALA A 191 -13.69 -16.85 16.38
C ALA A 191 -14.62 -16.65 17.56
N GLU A 192 -14.70 -15.43 18.11
CA GLU A 192 -15.61 -15.04 19.18
C GLU A 192 -17.10 -15.21 18.77
N ALA A 193 -17.45 -14.75 17.57
CA ALA A 193 -18.80 -14.93 17.04
C ALA A 193 -19.16 -16.42 16.87
N THR A 194 -18.21 -17.22 16.40
CA THR A 194 -18.37 -18.67 16.25
C THR A 194 -18.62 -19.34 17.61
N GLU A 195 -17.85 -18.95 18.62
CA GLU A 195 -18.00 -19.49 19.97
C GLU A 195 -19.34 -19.15 20.58
N LEU A 196 -19.81 -17.90 20.42
CA LEU A 196 -21.12 -17.45 20.87
C LEU A 196 -22.24 -18.27 20.21
N MET A 197 -22.15 -18.52 18.90
CA MET A 197 -23.15 -19.35 18.21
C MET A 197 -23.12 -20.80 18.67
N ASN A 198 -21.95 -21.35 19.02
CA ASN A 198 -21.83 -22.72 19.51
C ASN A 198 -22.34 -22.91 20.95
N GLN A 199 -22.41 -21.83 21.74
CA GLN A 199 -22.94 -21.86 23.11
C GLN A 199 -24.46 -21.83 23.17
N LEU A 200 -25.15 -21.42 22.09
CA LEU A 200 -26.61 -21.37 22.04
C LEU A 200 -27.22 -22.78 22.11
N ASP A 201 -28.35 -22.87 22.86
CA ASP A 201 -29.24 -24.02 22.76
C ASP A 201 -29.77 -24.17 21.33
N GLU A 202 -30.03 -25.40 20.89
CA GLU A 202 -30.44 -25.70 19.51
C GLU A 202 -31.71 -24.92 19.07
N GLU A 203 -32.66 -24.78 19.98
CA GLU A 203 -33.92 -24.06 19.68
C GLU A 203 -33.68 -22.54 19.58
N ALA A 204 -32.82 -21.96 20.44
CA ALA A 204 -32.42 -20.56 20.38
C ALA A 204 -31.62 -20.28 19.10
N ARG A 205 -30.78 -21.22 18.69
CA ARG A 205 -30.00 -21.14 17.45
C ARG A 205 -30.90 -21.12 16.21
N ILE A 206 -31.90 -21.99 16.14
CA ILE A 206 -32.87 -22.03 15.04
C ILE A 206 -33.63 -20.69 14.94
N LEU A 207 -34.09 -20.14 16.07
CA LEU A 207 -34.75 -18.86 16.07
C LEU A 207 -33.87 -17.72 15.56
N LEU A 208 -32.60 -17.71 15.97
CA LEU A 208 -31.64 -16.68 15.53
C LEU A 208 -31.33 -16.82 14.03
N GLU A 209 -31.17 -18.05 13.52
CA GLU A 209 -30.92 -18.31 12.10
C GLU A 209 -32.11 -17.88 11.22
N GLU A 210 -33.37 -18.15 11.66
CA GLU A 210 -34.58 -17.73 10.95
C GLU A 210 -34.67 -16.20 10.87
N GLU A 211 -34.36 -15.49 11.95
CA GLU A 211 -34.39 -14.04 11.97
C GLU A 211 -33.30 -13.40 11.13
N GLN A 212 -32.06 -13.95 11.17
CA GLN A 212 -30.96 -13.48 10.33
C GLN A 212 -31.29 -13.68 8.84
N ALA A 213 -31.91 -14.81 8.48
CA ALA A 213 -32.33 -15.08 7.11
C ALA A 213 -33.41 -14.09 6.66
N ALA A 214 -34.34 -13.75 7.53
CA ALA A 214 -35.40 -12.77 7.25
C ALA A 214 -34.82 -11.35 7.09
N ALA A 215 -33.87 -10.96 7.94
CA ALA A 215 -33.18 -9.66 7.85
C ALA A 215 -32.35 -9.56 6.57
N ALA A 216 -31.62 -10.61 6.21
CA ALA A 216 -30.83 -10.65 4.97
C ALA A 216 -31.72 -10.55 3.72
N ALA A 217 -32.87 -11.24 3.71
CA ALA A 217 -33.85 -11.15 2.63
C ALA A 217 -34.45 -9.74 2.50
N ALA A 218 -34.76 -9.08 3.63
CA ALA A 218 -35.25 -7.72 3.65
C ALA A 218 -34.18 -6.72 3.13
N ALA A 219 -32.94 -6.86 3.53
CA ALA A 219 -31.83 -6.04 3.04
C ALA A 219 -31.58 -6.22 1.53
N ALA A 220 -31.64 -7.45 1.04
CA ALA A 220 -31.50 -7.73 -0.39
C ALA A 220 -32.65 -7.13 -1.22
N ALA A 221 -33.89 -7.17 -0.70
CA ALA A 221 -35.06 -6.55 -1.33
C ALA A 221 -34.94 -5.01 -1.36
N ALA A 222 -34.43 -4.40 -0.29
CA ALA A 222 -34.19 -2.96 -0.24
C ALA A 222 -33.11 -2.53 -1.25
N ALA A 223 -32.00 -3.25 -1.31
CA ALA A 223 -30.92 -2.99 -2.27
C ALA A 223 -31.39 -3.14 -3.73
N ALA A 224 -32.24 -4.15 -4.02
CA ALA A 224 -32.84 -4.33 -5.34
C ALA A 224 -33.80 -3.18 -5.71
N ALA A 225 -34.57 -2.68 -4.73
CA ALA A 225 -35.45 -1.54 -4.93
C ALA A 225 -34.68 -0.24 -5.21
N GLU A 226 -33.57 -0.01 -4.51
CA GLU A 226 -32.69 1.14 -4.75
C GLU A 226 -32.06 1.07 -6.14
N ALA A 227 -31.53 -0.09 -6.52
CA ALA A 227 -30.96 -0.29 -7.85
C ALA A 227 -31.98 -0.06 -8.97
N ALA A 228 -33.24 -0.52 -8.79
CA ALA A 228 -34.33 -0.27 -9.72
C ALA A 228 -34.73 1.21 -9.79
N ALA A 229 -34.70 1.94 -8.66
CA ALA A 229 -34.99 3.36 -8.61
C ALA A 229 -33.88 4.19 -9.32
N GLN A 230 -32.62 3.82 -9.18
CA GLN A 230 -31.50 4.44 -9.88
C GLN A 230 -31.57 4.22 -11.38
N ALA A 231 -31.87 2.97 -11.81
CA ALA A 231 -32.02 2.64 -13.23
C ALA A 231 -33.23 3.31 -13.92
N ALA A 232 -34.20 3.78 -13.14
CA ALA A 232 -35.37 4.52 -13.66
C ALA A 232 -35.13 6.04 -13.69
N ALA A 233 -34.08 6.54 -13.07
CA ALA A 233 -33.71 7.95 -13.01
C ALA A 233 -32.68 8.36 -14.09
N ASP A 234 -31.99 7.38 -14.71
CA ASP A 234 -31.10 7.52 -15.86
C ASP A 234 -31.87 7.30 -17.18
#